data_211c9b1a9327a9c8f78a0eacfd860203
#
_entry.id   211c9b1a9327a9c8f78a0eacfd860203
#
_cell.length_a   1.000
_cell.length_b   1.000
_cell.length_c   1.000
_cell.angle_alpha   90.00
_cell.angle_beta   90.00
_cell.angle_gamma   90.00
#
_symmetry.space_group_name_H-M   'P 1'
#
loop_
_entity.id
_entity.type
_entity.pdbx_description
1 polymer ?
#
loop_
_entity_poly.entity_id
_entity_poly.type
_entity_poly.pdbx_seq_one_letter_code
_entity_poly.pdbx_strand_id
1 'polypeptide(L)'
;NKTIDIAVPESAIKAIIKEKKFGAMVIPRFPVIVDSVRKDAVIKDGTMRKGDTLIAINNQPFKYFDEFDRLKKNYADSIITLTAIRGKDTVTMRALVTKKGAIGFFQLTPFKILKTTTKSFSLLASIPIGFTRCWETLDRYVTGLKQLFTGKVSANDSLGSVISIGNTFPGVWDWERFWTLTGIFSIVLAFMNILPIPALDGGHALFTVYEIITGRKP
;
A
#
# COMPACT_ATOMS: atom_id res chain seq x y z
N ASN A 1 8.92 -10.37 -25.12
CA ASN A 1 7.92 -9.93 -24.12
C ASN A 1 6.54 -10.16 -24.72
N LYS A 2 5.73 -11.03 -24.08
CA LYS A 2 4.30 -11.17 -24.43
C LYS A 2 3.51 -10.19 -23.56
N THR A 3 2.78 -9.29 -24.19
CA THR A 3 1.80 -8.43 -23.52
C THR A 3 0.47 -9.18 -23.49
N ILE A 4 -0.19 -9.19 -22.34
CA ILE A 4 -1.51 -9.78 -22.14
C ILE A 4 -2.42 -8.67 -21.62
N ASP A 5 -3.47 -8.36 -22.32
CA ASP A 5 -4.49 -7.41 -21.89
C ASP A 5 -5.52 -8.13 -21.02
N ILE A 6 -5.70 -7.63 -19.80
CA ILE A 6 -6.65 -8.18 -18.85
C ILE A 6 -7.74 -7.14 -18.62
N ALA A 7 -8.98 -7.44 -19.03
CA ALA A 7 -10.12 -6.59 -18.74
C ALA A 7 -10.51 -6.72 -17.26
N VAL A 8 -10.45 -5.62 -16.51
CA VAL A 8 -10.88 -5.57 -15.12
C VAL A 8 -12.32 -5.07 -15.08
N PRO A 9 -13.31 -5.87 -14.64
CA PRO A 9 -14.69 -5.45 -14.60
C PRO A 9 -14.89 -4.32 -13.56
N GLU A 10 -15.81 -3.39 -13.83
CA GLU A 10 -16.11 -2.26 -12.93
C GLU A 10 -16.53 -2.71 -11.51
N SER A 11 -17.19 -3.86 -11.40
CA SER A 11 -17.58 -4.44 -10.11
C SER A 11 -16.35 -4.77 -9.24
N ALA A 12 -15.26 -5.28 -9.84
CA ALA A 12 -14.03 -5.54 -9.11
C ALA A 12 -13.35 -4.24 -8.67
N ILE A 13 -13.37 -3.20 -9.52
CA ILE A 13 -12.84 -1.87 -9.17
C ILE A 13 -13.63 -1.29 -7.99
N LYS A 14 -14.96 -1.32 -8.03
CA LYS A 14 -15.82 -0.86 -6.93
C LYS A 14 -15.58 -1.62 -5.62
N ALA A 15 -15.37 -2.94 -5.68
CA ALA A 15 -15.06 -3.76 -4.51
C ALA A 15 -13.69 -3.38 -3.90
N ILE A 16 -12.65 -3.15 -4.71
CA ILE A 16 -11.32 -2.74 -4.28
C ILE A 16 -11.38 -1.37 -3.60
N ILE A 17 -12.13 -0.42 -4.16
CA ILE A 17 -12.35 0.91 -3.60
C ILE A 17 -13.04 0.81 -2.23
N LYS A 18 -14.13 0.05 -2.13
CA LYS A 18 -14.89 -0.16 -0.90
C LYS A 18 -14.03 -0.78 0.22
N GLU A 19 -13.17 -1.72 -0.12
CA GLU A 19 -12.27 -2.38 0.84
C GLU A 19 -11.01 -1.56 1.15
N LYS A 20 -10.82 -0.38 0.54
CA LYS A 20 -9.64 0.50 0.68
C LYS A 20 -8.30 -0.22 0.38
N LYS A 21 -8.33 -1.22 -0.50
CA LYS A 21 -7.17 -2.05 -0.86
C LYS A 21 -6.45 -1.57 -2.13
N PHE A 22 -6.38 -0.28 -2.35
CA PHE A 22 -5.80 0.30 -3.58
C PHE A 22 -4.37 -0.14 -3.88
N GLY A 23 -3.54 -0.33 -2.86
CA GLY A 23 -2.16 -0.78 -3.03
C GLY A 23 -1.99 -2.27 -3.31
N ALA A 24 -3.09 -3.05 -3.30
CA ALA A 24 -3.08 -4.50 -3.39
C ALA A 24 -3.83 -5.06 -4.61
N MET A 25 -4.12 -4.22 -5.61
CA MET A 25 -4.87 -4.64 -6.79
C MET A 25 -4.14 -5.71 -7.61
N VAL A 26 -2.83 -5.58 -7.74
CA VAL A 26 -1.96 -6.58 -8.35
C VAL A 26 -0.78 -6.80 -7.43
N ILE A 27 -0.73 -7.96 -6.80
CA ILE A 27 0.38 -8.35 -5.94
C ILE A 27 1.08 -9.54 -6.58
N PRO A 28 2.42 -9.50 -6.76
CA PRO A 28 3.13 -10.68 -7.21
C PRO A 28 2.94 -11.81 -6.18
N ARG A 29 2.69 -13.02 -6.67
CA ARG A 29 2.61 -14.19 -5.82
C ARG A 29 4.02 -14.54 -5.32
N PHE A 30 4.16 -14.75 -4.03
CA PHE A 30 5.44 -15.03 -3.39
C PHE A 30 5.29 -16.15 -2.34
N PRO A 31 6.35 -16.94 -2.12
CA PRO A 31 6.34 -18.00 -1.13
C PRO A 31 6.28 -17.45 0.29
N VAL A 32 5.84 -18.25 1.23
CA VAL A 32 5.81 -17.89 2.66
C VAL A 32 7.14 -18.24 3.29
N ILE A 33 8.00 -17.26 3.44
CA ILE A 33 9.32 -17.41 4.06
C ILE A 33 9.34 -16.67 5.39
N VAL A 34 9.76 -17.31 6.46
CA VAL A 34 9.89 -16.72 7.79
C VAL A 34 11.06 -15.74 7.81
N ASP A 35 10.83 -14.46 8.09
CA ASP A 35 11.88 -13.44 8.33
C ASP A 35 12.27 -13.39 9.80
N SER A 36 11.29 -13.38 10.69
CA SER A 36 11.52 -13.40 12.13
C SER A 36 10.33 -14.00 12.88
N VAL A 37 10.59 -14.57 14.04
CA VAL A 37 9.57 -15.13 14.93
C VAL A 37 9.31 -14.12 16.04
N ARG A 38 8.05 -13.85 16.34
CA ARG A 38 7.64 -12.94 17.40
C ARG A 38 7.88 -13.57 18.77
N LYS A 39 8.18 -12.75 19.77
CA LYS A 39 8.37 -13.22 21.15
C LYS A 39 7.10 -13.83 21.75
N ASP A 40 5.93 -13.41 21.30
CA ASP A 40 4.63 -13.91 21.73
C ASP A 40 4.09 -15.07 20.86
N ALA A 41 4.91 -15.61 19.96
CA ALA A 41 4.55 -16.79 19.16
C ALA A 41 4.40 -18.01 20.06
N VAL A 42 3.26 -18.70 19.96
CA VAL A 42 3.02 -19.94 20.71
C VAL A 42 3.31 -21.13 19.80
N ILE A 43 4.53 -21.64 19.90
CA ILE A 43 4.96 -22.88 19.22
C ILE A 43 4.95 -23.99 20.25
N LYS A 44 4.06 -24.95 20.06
CA LYS A 44 3.84 -26.06 21.02
C LYS A 44 4.84 -27.19 20.84
N ASP A 45 5.30 -27.38 19.60
CA ASP A 45 6.24 -28.44 19.26
C ASP A 45 7.09 -28.02 18.07
N GLY A 46 8.34 -28.45 18.05
CA GLY A 46 9.31 -28.00 17.04
C GLY A 46 9.80 -26.59 17.25
N THR A 47 10.54 -26.07 16.30
CA THR A 47 11.09 -24.70 16.32
C THR A 47 10.90 -24.05 14.95
N MET A 48 10.43 -22.82 14.93
CA MET A 48 10.38 -21.98 13.73
C MET A 48 11.63 -21.11 13.67
N ARG A 49 12.28 -21.02 12.53
CA ARG A 49 13.51 -20.25 12.34
C ARG A 49 13.40 -19.33 11.12
N LYS A 50 14.20 -18.28 11.14
CA LYS A 50 14.38 -17.44 9.97
C LYS A 50 14.85 -18.25 8.78
N GLY A 51 14.25 -18.04 7.61
CA GLY A 51 14.55 -18.77 6.37
C GLY A 51 13.70 -20.01 6.13
N ASP A 52 12.91 -20.46 7.11
CA ASP A 52 11.96 -21.54 6.90
C ASP A 52 10.94 -21.16 5.82
N THR A 53 10.80 -22.00 4.81
CA THR A 53 9.80 -21.81 3.76
C THR A 53 8.61 -22.72 4.06
N LEU A 54 7.50 -22.13 4.47
CA LEU A 54 6.27 -22.88 4.79
C LEU A 54 5.63 -23.42 3.52
N ILE A 55 5.25 -24.70 3.52
CA ILE A 55 4.71 -25.40 2.34
C ILE A 55 3.38 -26.11 2.58
N ALA A 56 2.99 -26.38 3.84
CA ALA A 56 1.71 -27.01 4.15
C ALA A 56 1.18 -26.60 5.53
N ILE A 57 -0.15 -26.62 5.67
CA ILE A 57 -0.90 -26.53 6.94
C ILE A 57 -1.71 -27.81 7.07
N ASN A 58 -1.56 -28.54 8.19
CA ASN A 58 -2.29 -29.80 8.46
C ASN A 58 -2.31 -30.73 7.23
N ASN A 59 -1.17 -30.93 6.60
CA ASN A 59 -0.96 -31.71 5.37
C ASN A 59 -1.64 -31.14 4.11
N GLN A 60 -2.29 -29.98 4.18
CA GLN A 60 -2.80 -29.29 3.01
C GLN A 60 -1.70 -28.43 2.40
N PRO A 61 -1.20 -28.76 1.21
CA PRO A 61 -0.10 -28.04 0.59
C PRO A 61 -0.54 -26.69 0.07
N PHE A 62 0.36 -25.73 0.11
CA PHE A 62 0.25 -24.43 -0.54
C PHE A 62 1.62 -23.99 -1.09
N LYS A 63 1.61 -23.11 -2.06
CA LYS A 63 2.83 -22.59 -2.68
C LYS A 63 3.02 -21.11 -2.39
N TYR A 64 1.94 -20.36 -2.28
CA TYR A 64 1.97 -18.91 -2.21
C TYR A 64 1.26 -18.37 -0.98
N PHE A 65 1.59 -17.13 -0.63
CA PHE A 65 1.05 -16.45 0.54
C PHE A 65 -0.49 -16.31 0.54
N ASP A 66 -1.09 -16.05 -0.60
CA ASP A 66 -2.54 -15.92 -0.73
C ASP A 66 -3.28 -17.25 -0.39
N GLU A 67 -2.70 -18.38 -0.79
CA GLU A 67 -3.22 -19.71 -0.44
C GLU A 67 -3.06 -19.99 1.06
N PHE A 68 -1.88 -19.68 1.61
CA PHE A 68 -1.61 -19.78 3.04
C PHE A 68 -2.57 -18.91 3.88
N ASP A 69 -2.78 -17.63 3.48
CA ASP A 69 -3.66 -16.70 4.21
C ASP A 69 -5.13 -17.19 4.21
N ARG A 70 -5.58 -17.76 3.11
CA ARG A 70 -6.90 -18.37 3.01
C ARG A 70 -7.03 -19.63 3.88
N LEU A 71 -6.05 -20.55 3.81
CA LEU A 71 -6.09 -21.79 4.59
C LEU A 71 -6.04 -21.51 6.09
N LYS A 72 -5.17 -20.62 6.56
CA LYS A 72 -5.02 -20.36 8.00
C LYS A 72 -6.28 -19.78 8.65
N LYS A 73 -7.13 -19.05 7.89
CA LYS A 73 -8.39 -18.48 8.40
C LYS A 73 -9.36 -19.53 8.88
N ASN A 74 -9.31 -20.73 8.31
CA ASN A 74 -10.17 -21.84 8.70
C ASN A 74 -9.77 -22.45 10.06
N TYR A 75 -8.62 -22.06 10.61
CA TYR A 75 -8.05 -22.60 11.83
C TYR A 75 -7.85 -21.55 12.93
N ALA A 76 -8.66 -20.49 12.94
CA ALA A 76 -8.60 -19.49 14.01
C ALA A 76 -8.79 -20.15 15.38
N ASP A 77 -8.01 -19.71 16.38
CA ASP A 77 -8.01 -20.21 17.75
C ASP A 77 -7.69 -21.73 17.88
N SER A 78 -6.93 -22.26 16.93
CA SER A 78 -6.59 -23.70 16.87
C SER A 78 -5.09 -23.91 16.73
N ILE A 79 -4.63 -25.08 17.20
CA ILE A 79 -3.26 -25.53 16.99
C ILE A 79 -3.18 -26.23 15.63
N ILE A 80 -2.28 -25.78 14.78
CA ILE A 80 -2.05 -26.34 13.45
C ILE A 80 -0.65 -26.95 13.36
N THR A 81 -0.50 -27.92 12.48
CA THR A 81 0.80 -28.45 12.08
C THR A 81 1.26 -27.72 10.84
N LEU A 82 2.41 -27.06 10.93
CA LEU A 82 3.08 -26.41 9.81
C LEU A 82 4.21 -27.29 9.31
N THR A 83 4.28 -27.48 8.00
CA THR A 83 5.41 -28.11 7.33
C THR A 83 6.22 -27.06 6.62
N ALA A 84 7.53 -27.08 6.82
CA ALA A 84 8.46 -26.13 6.22
C ALA A 84 9.67 -26.81 5.61
N ILE A 85 10.25 -26.19 4.60
CA ILE A 85 11.57 -26.54 4.05
C ILE A 85 12.60 -25.66 4.75
N ARG A 86 13.60 -26.29 5.36
CA ARG A 86 14.76 -25.66 6.00
C ARG A 86 16.04 -26.16 5.33
N GLY A 87 16.58 -25.35 4.42
CA GLY A 87 17.69 -25.77 3.57
C GLY A 87 17.28 -26.92 2.64
N LYS A 88 17.73 -28.14 2.95
CA LYS A 88 17.36 -29.37 2.22
C LYS A 88 16.39 -30.25 2.99
N ASP A 89 16.14 -29.93 4.26
CA ASP A 89 15.34 -30.79 5.14
C ASP A 89 13.88 -30.31 5.21
N THR A 90 12.98 -31.24 5.39
CA THR A 90 11.58 -30.95 5.71
C THR A 90 11.40 -31.04 7.22
N VAL A 91 10.90 -29.97 7.81
CA VAL A 91 10.65 -29.88 9.26
C VAL A 91 9.17 -29.62 9.51
N THR A 92 8.67 -30.22 10.60
CA THR A 92 7.30 -29.98 11.06
C THR A 92 7.31 -29.26 12.40
N MET A 93 6.32 -28.42 12.63
CA MET A 93 6.14 -27.71 13.89
C MET A 93 4.67 -27.49 14.18
N ARG A 94 4.29 -27.44 15.46
CA ARG A 94 2.91 -27.14 15.87
C ARG A 94 2.83 -25.74 16.44
N ALA A 95 1.97 -24.91 15.87
CA ALA A 95 1.82 -23.53 16.26
C ALA A 95 0.34 -23.17 16.47
N LEU A 96 0.09 -22.25 17.40
CA LEU A 96 -1.25 -21.72 17.65
C LEU A 96 -1.56 -20.62 16.64
N VAL A 97 -2.70 -20.73 15.98
CA VAL A 97 -3.30 -19.63 15.24
C VAL A 97 -4.16 -18.83 16.22
N THR A 98 -3.84 -17.59 16.45
CA THR A 98 -4.62 -16.73 17.36
C THR A 98 -6.04 -16.47 16.80
N LYS A 99 -6.97 -15.97 17.65
CA LYS A 99 -8.32 -15.57 17.24
C LYS A 99 -8.31 -14.55 16.07
N LYS A 100 -7.25 -13.76 15.96
CA LYS A 100 -7.04 -12.79 14.86
C LYS A 100 -6.40 -13.42 13.61
N GLY A 101 -6.18 -14.75 13.59
CA GLY A 101 -5.55 -15.45 12.46
C GLY A 101 -4.04 -15.23 12.33
N ALA A 102 -3.35 -14.81 13.39
CA ALA A 102 -1.89 -14.66 13.41
C ALA A 102 -1.23 -15.92 13.98
N ILE A 103 -0.06 -16.32 13.44
CA ILE A 103 0.70 -17.48 13.90
C ILE A 103 1.93 -17.06 14.73
N GLY A 104 2.25 -15.76 14.71
CA GLY A 104 3.35 -15.21 15.51
C GLY A 104 4.70 -15.18 14.80
N PHE A 105 4.72 -15.06 13.48
CA PHE A 105 5.94 -14.78 12.73
C PHE A 105 5.72 -13.62 11.75
N PHE A 106 6.81 -12.97 11.38
CA PHE A 106 6.85 -12.04 10.28
C PHE A 106 7.38 -12.76 9.04
N GLN A 107 6.68 -12.61 7.94
CA GLN A 107 7.13 -13.15 6.67
C GLN A 107 8.10 -12.22 5.97
N LEU A 108 8.97 -12.77 5.16
CA LEU A 108 9.86 -12.02 4.30
C LEU A 108 9.02 -11.23 3.29
N THR A 109 9.25 -9.92 3.20
CA THR A 109 8.49 -9.05 2.30
C THR A 109 8.77 -9.37 0.83
N PRO A 110 7.79 -9.20 -0.08
CA PRO A 110 7.99 -9.43 -1.50
C PRO A 110 9.20 -8.70 -2.07
N PHE A 111 9.48 -7.49 -1.60
CA PHE A 111 10.63 -6.69 -2.04
C PHE A 111 12.00 -7.31 -1.68
N LYS A 112 12.07 -8.09 -0.60
CA LYS A 112 13.29 -8.83 -0.22
C LYS A 112 13.42 -10.15 -0.99
N ILE A 113 12.31 -10.74 -1.43
CA ILE A 113 12.27 -11.98 -2.23
C ILE A 113 12.55 -11.69 -3.70
N LEU A 114 11.91 -10.64 -4.22
CA LEU A 114 12.11 -10.17 -5.57
C LEU A 114 13.44 -9.39 -5.62
N LYS A 115 14.28 -9.70 -6.60
CA LYS A 115 15.51 -8.94 -6.85
C LYS A 115 15.13 -7.54 -7.32
N THR A 116 14.92 -6.62 -6.38
CA THR A 116 14.64 -5.22 -6.68
C THR A 116 15.96 -4.48 -6.89
N THR A 117 16.03 -3.66 -7.93
CA THR A 117 17.17 -2.78 -8.17
C THR A 117 16.86 -1.41 -7.58
N THR A 118 17.64 -0.98 -6.59
CA THR A 118 17.57 0.39 -6.07
C THR A 118 18.33 1.31 -7.02
N LYS A 119 17.61 2.29 -7.59
CA LYS A 119 18.23 3.35 -8.38
C LYS A 119 18.54 4.53 -7.45
N SER A 120 19.82 4.83 -7.26
CA SER A 120 20.27 6.05 -6.57
C SER A 120 20.65 7.12 -7.60
N PHE A 121 20.35 8.36 -7.26
CA PHE A 121 20.63 9.52 -8.12
C PHE A 121 21.48 10.53 -7.35
N SER A 122 22.39 11.21 -8.03
CA SER A 122 23.10 12.35 -7.45
C SER A 122 22.12 13.52 -7.24
N LEU A 123 22.47 14.49 -6.39
CA LEU A 123 21.62 15.65 -6.11
C LEU A 123 21.24 16.40 -7.38
N LEU A 124 22.19 16.64 -8.29
CA LEU A 124 21.91 17.33 -9.55
C LEU A 124 21.02 16.51 -10.49
N ALA A 125 21.24 15.19 -10.56
CA ALA A 125 20.40 14.31 -11.37
C ALA A 125 18.99 14.10 -10.79
N SER A 126 18.78 14.34 -9.50
CA SER A 126 17.49 14.25 -8.85
C SER A 126 16.54 15.39 -9.22
N ILE A 127 17.06 16.55 -9.61
CA ILE A 127 16.23 17.74 -9.96
C ILE A 127 15.28 17.45 -11.14
N PRO A 128 15.73 17.04 -12.33
CA PRO A 128 14.83 16.77 -13.45
C PRO A 128 13.90 15.59 -13.15
N ILE A 129 14.38 14.58 -12.41
CA ILE A 129 13.55 13.45 -11.99
C ILE A 129 12.46 13.89 -11.01
N GLY A 130 12.80 14.76 -10.06
CA GLY A 130 11.85 15.38 -9.13
C GLY A 130 10.76 16.18 -9.86
N PHE A 131 11.13 16.95 -10.87
CA PHE A 131 10.18 17.69 -11.70
C PHE A 131 9.21 16.74 -12.45
N THR A 132 9.73 15.68 -13.06
CA THR A 132 8.90 14.66 -13.72
C THR A 132 7.94 13.99 -12.72
N ARG A 133 8.43 13.64 -11.54
CA ARG A 133 7.61 13.05 -10.46
C ARG A 133 6.55 14.02 -9.93
N CYS A 134 6.88 15.30 -9.83
CA CYS A 134 5.92 16.35 -9.46
C CYS A 134 4.77 16.38 -10.46
N TRP A 135 5.07 16.41 -11.76
CA TRP A 135 4.07 16.42 -12.83
C TRP A 135 3.20 15.16 -12.84
N GLU A 136 3.80 13.98 -12.72
CA GLU A 136 3.06 12.73 -12.62
C GLU A 136 2.14 12.67 -11.38
N THR A 137 2.56 13.26 -10.26
CA THR A 137 1.76 13.34 -9.04
C THR A 137 0.58 14.26 -9.22
N LEU A 138 0.80 15.42 -9.86
CA LEU A 138 -0.25 16.38 -10.18
C LEU A 138 -1.29 15.78 -11.13
N ASP A 139 -0.85 15.12 -12.20
CA ASP A 139 -1.74 14.46 -13.17
C ASP A 139 -2.62 13.40 -12.50
N ARG A 140 -2.04 12.56 -11.64
CA ARG A 140 -2.79 11.58 -10.85
C ARG A 140 -3.81 12.25 -9.92
N TYR A 141 -3.44 13.36 -9.30
CA TYR A 141 -4.32 14.10 -8.42
C TYR A 141 -5.51 14.72 -9.18
N VAL A 142 -5.25 15.36 -10.31
CA VAL A 142 -6.28 15.92 -11.20
C VAL A 142 -7.22 14.84 -11.73
N THR A 143 -6.65 13.70 -12.13
CA THR A 143 -7.44 12.52 -12.58
C THR A 143 -8.32 11.99 -11.46
N GLY A 144 -7.82 11.91 -10.22
CA GLY A 144 -8.60 11.52 -9.05
C GLY A 144 -9.75 12.48 -8.76
N LEU A 145 -9.51 13.79 -8.81
CA LEU A 145 -10.55 14.80 -8.68
C LEU A 145 -11.61 14.68 -9.78
N LYS A 146 -11.20 14.48 -11.04
CA LYS A 146 -12.12 14.28 -12.15
C LYS A 146 -13.03 13.06 -11.92
N GLN A 147 -12.49 11.95 -11.40
CA GLN A 147 -13.29 10.77 -11.07
C GLN A 147 -14.29 11.04 -9.96
N LEU A 148 -13.91 11.85 -8.96
CA LEU A 148 -14.80 12.28 -7.89
C LEU A 148 -15.97 13.13 -8.43
N PHE A 149 -15.68 14.15 -9.24
CA PHE A 149 -16.70 15.02 -9.82
C PHE A 149 -17.60 14.32 -10.85
N THR A 150 -17.10 13.30 -11.54
CA THR A 150 -17.90 12.48 -12.47
C THR A 150 -18.72 11.41 -11.77
N GLY A 151 -18.68 11.31 -10.44
CA GLY A 151 -19.44 10.34 -9.67
C GLY A 151 -18.98 8.87 -9.84
N LYS A 152 -17.82 8.66 -10.50
CA LYS A 152 -17.26 7.32 -10.65
C LYS A 152 -16.77 6.75 -9.33
N VAL A 153 -16.43 7.62 -8.38
CA VAL A 153 -15.95 7.25 -7.04
C VAL A 153 -16.73 8.09 -6.02
N SER A 154 -17.19 7.46 -4.95
CA SER A 154 -17.92 8.15 -3.88
C SER A 154 -16.99 9.04 -3.07
N ALA A 155 -17.40 10.27 -2.79
CA ALA A 155 -16.66 11.20 -1.94
C ALA A 155 -16.42 10.62 -0.53
N ASN A 156 -17.40 9.93 0.04
CA ASN A 156 -17.32 9.32 1.37
C ASN A 156 -16.26 8.20 1.43
N ASP A 157 -16.05 7.50 0.31
CA ASP A 157 -15.06 6.40 0.25
C ASP A 157 -13.65 6.90 -0.07
N SER A 158 -13.54 8.08 -0.71
CA SER A 158 -12.29 8.63 -1.25
C SER A 158 -11.65 9.68 -0.35
N LEU A 159 -12.46 10.48 0.34
CA LEU A 159 -11.97 11.51 1.24
C LEU A 159 -11.62 10.89 2.59
N GLY A 160 -10.32 10.74 2.84
CA GLY A 160 -9.81 10.37 4.15
C GLY A 160 -10.10 11.47 5.17
N SER A 161 -10.55 11.09 6.37
CA SER A 161 -10.60 12.02 7.49
C SER A 161 -9.19 12.47 7.91
N VAL A 162 -9.08 13.51 8.73
CA VAL A 162 -7.81 13.95 9.35
C VAL A 162 -7.10 12.78 10.05
N ILE A 163 -7.86 11.88 10.68
CA ILE A 163 -7.34 10.64 11.29
C ILE A 163 -6.74 9.71 10.22
N SER A 164 -7.36 9.60 9.04
CA SER A 164 -6.85 8.81 7.92
C SER A 164 -5.52 9.36 7.40
N ILE A 165 -5.38 10.68 7.33
CA ILE A 165 -4.13 11.36 6.97
C ILE A 165 -3.06 11.08 8.01
N GLY A 166 -3.39 11.20 9.29
CA GLY A 166 -2.47 10.87 10.40
C GLY A 166 -1.98 9.42 10.33
N ASN A 167 -2.85 8.47 10.01
CA ASN A 167 -2.50 7.05 9.84
C ASN A 167 -1.61 6.75 8.63
N THR A 168 -1.41 7.72 7.72
CA THR A 168 -0.47 7.59 6.60
C THR A 168 0.98 7.69 7.08
N PHE A 169 1.21 8.34 8.23
CA PHE A 169 2.53 8.39 8.85
C PHE A 169 2.80 7.08 9.60
N PRO A 170 3.98 6.47 9.41
CA PRO A 170 4.35 5.26 10.14
C PRO A 170 4.52 5.59 11.63
N GLY A 171 4.19 4.63 12.49
CA GLY A 171 4.41 4.76 13.94
C GLY A 171 5.89 4.78 14.35
N VAL A 172 6.80 4.60 13.38
CA VAL A 172 8.25 4.68 13.54
C VAL A 172 8.77 5.75 12.59
N TRP A 173 9.76 6.54 13.05
CA TRP A 173 10.33 7.61 12.23
C TRP A 173 11.02 7.05 10.98
N ASP A 174 10.59 7.52 9.82
CA ASP A 174 11.09 7.13 8.49
C ASP A 174 11.31 8.39 7.65
N TRP A 175 12.58 8.72 7.43
CA TRP A 175 12.98 9.93 6.67
C TRP A 175 12.52 9.90 5.22
N GLU A 176 12.55 8.77 4.54
CA GLU A 176 12.12 8.64 3.15
C GLU A 176 10.63 8.94 3.04
N ARG A 177 9.86 8.36 3.94
CA ARG A 177 8.40 8.56 3.99
C ARG A 177 8.03 9.98 4.37
N PHE A 178 8.75 10.57 5.33
CA PHE A 178 8.55 11.96 5.73
C PHE A 178 8.72 12.92 4.55
N TRP A 179 9.85 12.86 3.84
CA TRP A 179 10.11 13.75 2.71
C TRP A 179 9.17 13.48 1.53
N THR A 180 8.81 12.21 1.29
CA THR A 180 7.84 11.84 0.25
C THR A 180 6.46 12.46 0.54
N LEU A 181 5.95 12.33 1.75
CA LEU A 181 4.67 12.90 2.15
C LEU A 181 4.71 14.44 2.11
N THR A 182 5.78 15.05 2.61
CA THR A 182 5.98 16.50 2.55
C THR A 182 5.93 17.00 1.11
N GLY A 183 6.61 16.33 0.18
CA GLY A 183 6.58 16.65 -1.24
C GLY A 183 5.18 16.54 -1.84
N ILE A 184 4.47 15.46 -1.57
CA ILE A 184 3.10 15.24 -2.05
C ILE A 184 2.17 16.35 -1.51
N PHE A 185 2.19 16.63 -0.21
CA PHE A 185 1.36 17.68 0.37
C PHE A 185 1.67 19.06 -0.20
N SER A 186 2.96 19.36 -0.43
CA SER A 186 3.36 20.64 -1.05
C SER A 186 2.78 20.78 -2.47
N ILE A 187 2.82 19.73 -3.28
CA ILE A 187 2.26 19.73 -4.63
C ILE A 187 0.74 19.92 -4.59
N VAL A 188 0.05 19.18 -3.73
CA VAL A 188 -1.41 19.26 -3.58
C VAL A 188 -1.83 20.64 -3.10
N LEU A 189 -1.14 21.20 -2.10
CA LEU A 189 -1.43 22.52 -1.57
C LEU A 189 -1.19 23.61 -2.62
N ALA A 190 -0.09 23.55 -3.36
CA ALA A 190 0.19 24.49 -4.45
C ALA A 190 -0.90 24.42 -5.53
N PHE A 191 -1.31 23.23 -5.92
CA PHE A 191 -2.39 23.04 -6.90
C PHE A 191 -3.72 23.61 -6.39
N MET A 192 -4.11 23.29 -5.14
CA MET A 192 -5.34 23.77 -4.54
C MET A 192 -5.37 25.31 -4.49
N ASN A 193 -4.24 25.95 -4.18
CA ASN A 193 -4.14 27.39 -4.11
C ASN A 193 -4.24 28.09 -5.48
N ILE A 194 -3.98 27.40 -6.59
CA ILE A 194 -4.18 27.93 -7.94
C ILE A 194 -5.66 27.87 -8.36
N LEU A 195 -6.47 26.99 -7.75
CA LEU A 195 -7.87 26.86 -8.13
C LEU A 195 -8.67 28.12 -7.78
N PRO A 196 -9.64 28.54 -8.63
CA PRO A 196 -10.47 29.72 -8.42
C PRO A 196 -11.55 29.47 -7.36
N ILE A 197 -11.14 29.11 -6.15
CA ILE A 197 -12.02 28.85 -5.00
C ILE A 197 -11.95 30.05 -4.06
N PRO A 198 -13.10 30.69 -3.69
CA PRO A 198 -13.12 31.95 -2.94
C PRO A 198 -12.34 31.97 -1.62
N ALA A 199 -12.12 30.82 -1.00
CA ALA A 199 -11.40 30.69 0.27
C ALA A 199 -9.89 30.45 0.11
N LEU A 200 -9.37 30.39 -1.14
CA LEU A 200 -7.98 30.12 -1.47
C LEU A 200 -7.36 31.29 -2.25
N ASP A 201 -6.03 31.31 -2.34
CA ASP A 201 -5.28 32.39 -3.00
C ASP A 201 -5.69 32.62 -4.46
N GLY A 202 -5.99 31.51 -5.20
CA GLY A 202 -6.49 31.58 -6.57
C GLY A 202 -7.85 32.28 -6.69
N GLY A 203 -8.71 32.16 -5.68
CA GLY A 203 -9.96 32.90 -5.62
C GLY A 203 -9.73 34.41 -5.45
N HIS A 204 -8.82 34.82 -4.58
CA HIS A 204 -8.44 36.23 -4.40
C HIS A 204 -7.79 36.77 -5.66
N ALA A 205 -6.93 36.01 -6.32
CA ALA A 205 -6.34 36.39 -7.60
C ALA A 205 -7.43 36.60 -8.67
N LEU A 206 -8.43 35.73 -8.74
CA LEU A 206 -9.57 35.87 -9.66
C LEU A 206 -10.36 37.14 -9.39
N PHE A 207 -10.66 37.49 -8.14
CA PHE A 207 -11.34 38.72 -7.78
C PHE A 207 -10.52 39.95 -8.15
N THR A 208 -9.21 39.93 -7.93
CA THR A 208 -8.32 41.03 -8.34
C THR A 208 -8.31 41.19 -9.86
N VAL A 209 -8.23 40.09 -10.62
CA VAL A 209 -8.31 40.16 -12.09
C VAL A 209 -9.65 40.70 -12.56
N TYR A 210 -10.76 40.28 -11.93
CA TYR A 210 -12.09 40.81 -12.22
C TYR A 210 -12.15 42.33 -11.96
N GLU A 211 -11.64 42.81 -10.83
CA GLU A 211 -11.61 44.25 -10.49
C GLU A 211 -10.77 45.03 -11.50
N ILE A 212 -9.63 44.51 -11.92
CA ILE A 212 -8.76 45.13 -12.95
C ILE A 212 -9.51 45.27 -14.29
N ILE A 213 -10.22 44.22 -14.71
CA ILE A 213 -10.90 44.20 -16.02
C ILE A 213 -12.17 45.06 -16.01
N THR A 214 -12.95 44.99 -14.94
CA THR A 214 -14.28 45.62 -14.87
C THR A 214 -14.27 47.03 -14.23
N GLY A 215 -13.22 47.35 -13.48
CA GLY A 215 -13.16 48.56 -12.65
C GLY A 215 -14.14 48.57 -11.48
N ARG A 216 -14.76 47.43 -11.17
CA ARG A 216 -15.76 47.26 -10.09
C ARG A 216 -15.26 46.28 -9.06
N LYS A 217 -15.49 46.58 -7.78
CA LYS A 217 -15.24 45.61 -6.70
C LYS A 217 -16.22 44.45 -6.80
N PRO A 218 -15.75 43.19 -6.65
CA PRO A 218 -16.59 42.01 -6.65
C PRO A 218 -17.48 41.94 -5.42
#